data_dd5e9360e4f554f4c3f1ec4d069c56a5
#
_entry.id   dd5e9360e4f554f4c3f1ec4d069c56a5
#
_cell.length_a   1.000
_cell.length_b   1.000
_cell.length_c   1.000
_cell.angle_alpha   90.00
_cell.angle_beta   90.00
_cell.angle_gamma   90.00
#
_symmetry.space_group_name_H-M   'P 1'
#
loop_
_entity.id
_entity.type
_entity.pdbx_description
1 polymer ?
#
loop_
_entity_poly.entity_id
_entity_poly.type
_entity_poly.pdbx_seq_one_letter_code
_entity_poly.pdbx_strand_id
1 'polypeptide(L)'
;MRSVQKSYVFKMSLFAKIKQTVQLALPIVVGELGVMLMGLADTIQVGQMSTGAAESLGASGMAHSIFFTIAIVGIICIQIVSPMISKAVAEGDQTECGNLLRANLRVATLLGIATILITGIVGLNYDLFGQTEANKTLTLPFLSLISVSVLPIFWFIALKSFMDGLQ
;
A
#
# COMPACT_ATOMS: atom_id res chain seq x y z
N MET A 1 33.16 4.42 16.07
CA MET A 1 32.72 3.70 14.86
C MET A 1 31.97 4.57 13.83
N ARG A 2 31.16 5.57 14.20
CA ARG A 2 30.44 6.48 13.25
C ARG A 2 31.34 7.29 12.31
N SER A 3 32.54 7.68 12.69
CA SER A 3 33.46 8.48 11.85
C SER A 3 34.08 7.66 10.73
N VAL A 4 34.35 6.40 10.97
CA VAL A 4 34.95 5.48 9.99
C VAL A 4 33.96 5.13 8.88
N GLN A 5 32.69 4.89 9.23
CA GLN A 5 31.64 4.57 8.27
C GLN A 5 31.30 5.75 7.34
N LYS A 6 31.27 6.99 7.88
CA LYS A 6 31.14 8.20 7.05
C LYS A 6 32.29 8.38 6.06
N SER A 7 33.51 8.02 6.44
CA SER A 7 34.69 8.16 5.59
C SER A 7 34.70 7.17 4.42
N TYR A 8 34.19 5.94 4.62
CA TYR A 8 34.09 4.94 3.54
C TYR A 8 33.06 5.30 2.48
N VAL A 9 31.90 5.82 2.88
CA VAL A 9 30.84 6.24 1.96
C VAL A 9 31.28 7.44 1.09
N PHE A 10 32.13 8.30 1.62
CA PHE A 10 32.64 9.47 0.86
C PHE A 10 33.69 9.11 -0.18
N LYS A 11 34.43 8.00 0.01
CA LYS A 11 35.52 7.57 -0.90
C LYS A 11 35.08 6.65 -2.04
N MET A 12 33.85 6.16 -2.05
CA MET A 12 33.33 5.33 -3.16
C MET A 12 33.19 6.15 -4.44
N SER A 13 33.68 5.62 -5.56
CA SER A 13 33.47 6.22 -6.87
C SER A 13 31.97 6.35 -7.16
N LEU A 14 31.57 7.38 -7.92
CA LEU A 14 30.16 7.60 -8.31
C LEU A 14 29.53 6.33 -8.91
N PHE A 15 30.29 5.62 -9.73
CA PHE A 15 29.85 4.37 -10.36
C PHE A 15 29.54 3.26 -9.33
N ALA A 16 30.36 3.13 -8.29
CA ALA A 16 30.12 2.14 -7.23
C ALA A 16 28.84 2.46 -6.42
N LYS A 17 28.58 3.75 -6.15
CA LYS A 17 27.35 4.20 -5.49
C LYS A 17 26.12 3.91 -6.34
N ILE A 18 26.16 4.21 -7.64
CA ILE A 18 25.09 3.92 -8.58
C ILE A 18 24.81 2.42 -8.63
N LYS A 19 25.85 1.60 -8.78
CA LYS A 19 25.72 0.13 -8.81
C LYS A 19 25.05 -0.41 -7.55
N GLN A 20 25.46 0.05 -6.38
CA GLN A 20 24.87 -0.36 -5.10
C GLN A 20 23.41 0.05 -5.00
N THR A 21 23.08 1.30 -5.38
CA THR A 21 21.70 1.78 -5.40
C THR A 21 20.82 0.97 -6.34
N VAL A 22 21.31 0.66 -7.55
CA VAL A 22 20.58 -0.15 -8.53
C VAL A 22 20.37 -1.58 -8.02
N GLN A 23 21.36 -2.18 -7.39
CA GLN A 23 21.24 -3.53 -6.82
C GLN A 23 20.19 -3.60 -5.69
N LEU A 24 20.06 -2.56 -4.88
CA LEU A 24 19.03 -2.47 -3.84
C LEU A 24 17.66 -2.14 -4.43
N ALA A 25 17.59 -1.28 -5.43
CA ALA A 25 16.34 -0.87 -6.06
C ALA A 25 15.71 -1.96 -6.94
N LEU A 26 16.52 -2.79 -7.60
CA LEU A 26 16.03 -3.77 -8.56
C LEU A 26 15.01 -4.76 -7.99
N PRO A 27 15.23 -5.41 -6.83
CA PRO A 27 14.22 -6.29 -6.23
C PRO A 27 12.91 -5.57 -5.90
N ILE A 28 13.01 -4.32 -5.44
CA ILE A 28 11.84 -3.49 -5.11
C ILE A 28 11.03 -3.19 -6.39
N VAL A 29 11.71 -2.75 -7.45
CA VAL A 29 11.09 -2.46 -8.75
C VAL A 29 10.41 -3.71 -9.33
N VAL A 30 11.04 -4.87 -9.27
CA VAL A 30 10.45 -6.15 -9.74
C VAL A 30 9.20 -6.48 -8.94
N GLY A 31 9.21 -6.28 -7.62
CA GLY A 31 8.03 -6.47 -6.78
C GLY A 31 6.88 -5.54 -7.14
N GLU A 32 7.15 -4.26 -7.34
CA GLU A 32 6.13 -3.28 -7.74
C GLU A 32 5.57 -3.53 -9.15
N LEU A 33 6.43 -3.96 -10.09
CA LEU A 33 5.97 -4.41 -11.41
C LEU A 33 5.02 -5.61 -11.31
N GLY A 34 5.27 -6.56 -10.41
CA GLY A 34 4.37 -7.69 -10.14
C GLY A 34 2.98 -7.23 -9.70
N VAL A 35 2.91 -6.25 -8.80
CA VAL A 35 1.63 -5.67 -8.35
C VAL A 35 0.91 -4.95 -9.50
N MET A 36 1.63 -4.20 -10.34
CA MET A 36 1.05 -3.53 -11.51
C MET A 36 0.50 -4.53 -12.54
N LEU A 37 1.24 -5.61 -12.79
CA LEU A 37 0.81 -6.67 -13.70
C LEU A 37 -0.44 -7.41 -13.19
N MET A 38 -0.55 -7.59 -11.88
CA MET A 38 -1.76 -8.16 -11.25
C MET A 38 -2.97 -7.26 -11.51
N GLY A 39 -2.87 -5.95 -11.29
CA GLY A 39 -3.95 -5.01 -11.59
C GLY A 39 -4.33 -4.96 -13.09
N LEU A 40 -3.33 -5.10 -13.97
CA LEU A 40 -3.57 -5.20 -15.42
C LEU A 40 -4.33 -6.48 -15.77
N ALA A 41 -3.96 -7.62 -15.15
CA ALA A 41 -4.64 -8.90 -15.37
C ALA A 41 -6.10 -8.83 -14.92
N ASP A 42 -6.39 -8.23 -13.77
CA ASP A 42 -7.75 -8.01 -13.27
C ASP A 42 -8.57 -7.17 -14.26
N THR A 43 -8.00 -6.09 -14.79
CA THR A 43 -8.64 -5.23 -15.80
C THR A 43 -8.94 -6.00 -17.08
N ILE A 44 -8.01 -6.83 -17.55
CA ILE A 44 -8.20 -7.66 -18.74
C ILE A 44 -9.31 -8.69 -18.52
N GLN A 45 -9.35 -9.34 -17.35
CA GLN A 45 -10.39 -10.32 -17.04
C GLN A 45 -11.78 -9.70 -17.02
N VAL A 46 -11.95 -8.53 -16.40
CA VAL A 46 -13.23 -7.80 -16.41
C VAL A 46 -13.59 -7.36 -17.85
N GLY A 47 -12.62 -6.90 -18.63
CA GLY A 47 -12.83 -6.48 -20.03
C GLY A 47 -13.21 -7.62 -20.97
N GLN A 48 -12.91 -8.86 -20.63
CA GLN A 48 -13.26 -10.06 -21.42
C GLN A 48 -14.65 -10.65 -21.09
N MET A 49 -15.41 -10.05 -20.17
CA MET A 49 -16.76 -10.51 -19.88
C MET A 49 -17.64 -10.40 -21.13
N SER A 50 -18.42 -11.45 -21.40
CA SER A 50 -19.25 -11.53 -22.60
C SER A 50 -20.42 -10.53 -22.63
N THR A 51 -20.85 -10.06 -21.46
CA THR A 51 -21.94 -9.08 -21.31
C THR A 51 -21.61 -8.11 -20.19
N GLY A 52 -21.88 -6.81 -20.41
CA GLY A 52 -21.70 -5.77 -19.39
C GLY A 52 -20.25 -5.44 -19.03
N ALA A 53 -19.27 -5.81 -19.87
CA ALA A 53 -17.84 -5.57 -19.62
C ALA A 53 -17.53 -4.08 -19.38
N ALA A 54 -18.09 -3.20 -20.20
CA ALA A 54 -17.85 -1.76 -20.07
C ALA A 54 -18.45 -1.18 -18.77
N GLU A 55 -19.65 -1.64 -18.38
CA GLU A 55 -20.31 -1.23 -17.15
C GLU A 55 -19.58 -1.76 -15.92
N SER A 56 -19.17 -3.03 -15.95
CA SER A 56 -18.40 -3.67 -14.87
C SER A 56 -17.01 -3.01 -14.70
N LEU A 57 -16.35 -2.66 -15.80
CA LEU A 57 -15.07 -1.96 -15.77
C LEU A 57 -15.23 -0.54 -15.20
N GLY A 58 -16.28 0.18 -15.60
CA GLY A 58 -16.61 1.49 -15.05
C GLY A 58 -16.91 1.42 -13.55
N ALA A 59 -17.72 0.45 -13.13
CA ALA A 59 -18.08 0.25 -11.73
C ALA A 59 -16.88 -0.14 -10.86
N SER A 60 -16.04 -1.06 -11.31
CA SER A 60 -14.83 -1.47 -10.60
C SER A 60 -13.82 -0.33 -10.52
N GLY A 61 -13.63 0.43 -11.60
CA GLY A 61 -12.76 1.60 -11.63
C GLY A 61 -13.21 2.70 -10.66
N MET A 62 -14.52 2.97 -10.60
CA MET A 62 -15.10 3.94 -9.67
C MET A 62 -14.91 3.50 -8.21
N ALA A 63 -15.26 2.25 -7.89
CA ALA A 63 -15.07 1.69 -6.56
C ALA A 63 -13.60 1.74 -6.12
N HIS A 64 -12.68 1.36 -7.02
CA HIS A 64 -11.24 1.38 -6.74
C HIS A 64 -10.74 2.80 -6.50
N SER A 65 -11.20 3.78 -7.27
CA SER A 65 -10.82 5.19 -7.12
C SER A 65 -11.28 5.76 -5.77
N ILE A 66 -12.52 5.48 -5.37
CA ILE A 66 -13.07 5.89 -4.07
C ILE A 66 -12.25 5.25 -2.94
N PHE A 67 -12.10 3.92 -3.00
CA PHE A 67 -11.35 3.15 -2.00
C PHE A 67 -9.91 3.65 -1.87
N PHE A 68 -9.18 3.78 -2.99
CA PHE A 68 -7.78 4.17 -2.98
C PHE A 68 -7.58 5.59 -2.46
N THR A 69 -8.48 6.53 -2.78
CA THR A 69 -8.43 7.90 -2.27
C THR A 69 -8.51 7.95 -0.74
N ILE A 70 -9.31 7.09 -0.14
CA ILE A 70 -9.44 7.00 1.32
C ILE A 70 -8.26 6.23 1.92
N ALA A 71 -7.90 5.10 1.31
CA ALA A 71 -6.88 4.20 1.82
C ALA A 71 -5.46 4.77 1.77
N ILE A 72 -5.15 5.67 0.80
CA ILE A 72 -3.80 6.21 0.60
C ILE A 72 -3.24 6.92 1.83
N VAL A 73 -4.11 7.59 2.59
CA VAL A 73 -3.70 8.26 3.84
C VAL A 73 -3.22 7.22 4.86
N GLY A 74 -3.96 6.12 5.01
CA GLY A 74 -3.58 5.02 5.89
C GLY A 74 -2.28 4.35 5.45
N ILE A 75 -2.12 4.11 4.15
CA ILE A 75 -0.90 3.52 3.56
C ILE A 75 0.33 4.35 3.91
N ILE A 76 0.27 5.66 3.68
CA ILE A 76 1.39 6.58 3.97
C ILE A 76 1.71 6.58 5.47
N CYS A 77 0.69 6.65 6.34
CA CYS A 77 0.90 6.63 7.79
C CYS A 77 1.60 5.34 8.26
N ILE A 78 1.23 4.18 7.71
CA ILE A 78 1.82 2.90 8.06
C ILE A 78 3.29 2.81 7.60
N GLN A 79 3.63 3.38 6.45
CA GLN A 79 4.98 3.33 5.88
C GLN A 79 6.00 4.20 6.63
N ILE A 80 5.56 5.20 7.41
CA ILE A 80 6.44 6.07 8.20
C ILE A 80 7.30 5.26 9.22
N VAL A 81 6.87 4.08 9.61
CA VAL A 81 7.61 3.26 10.58
C VAL A 81 8.95 2.74 10.04
N SER A 82 9.10 2.54 8.73
CA SER A 82 10.31 1.98 8.11
C SER A 82 11.59 2.74 8.50
N PRO A 83 11.71 4.07 8.37
CA PRO A 83 12.91 4.80 8.81
C PRO A 83 13.13 4.77 10.32
N MET A 84 12.06 4.63 11.13
CA MET A 84 12.20 4.50 12.59
C MET A 84 12.84 3.17 12.97
N ILE A 85 12.45 2.09 12.27
CA ILE A 85 13.03 0.76 12.46
C ILE A 85 14.48 0.75 12.03
N SER A 86 14.83 1.31 10.87
CA SER A 86 16.22 1.42 10.41
C SER A 86 17.10 2.15 11.43
N LYS A 87 16.56 3.15 12.12
CA LYS A 87 17.27 3.85 13.19
C LYS A 87 17.48 2.95 14.41
N ALA A 88 16.44 2.25 14.88
CA ALA A 88 16.52 1.33 16.02
C ALA A 88 17.49 0.18 15.76
N VAL A 89 17.51 -0.37 14.54
CA VAL A 89 18.48 -1.38 14.11
C VAL A 89 19.91 -0.83 14.16
N ALA A 90 20.13 0.39 13.66
CA ALA A 90 21.45 1.03 13.68
C ALA A 90 21.96 1.32 15.11
N GLU A 91 21.06 1.48 16.08
CA GLU A 91 21.33 1.67 17.49
C GLU A 91 21.48 0.34 18.24
N GLY A 92 21.12 -0.79 17.62
CA GLY A 92 21.18 -2.15 18.19
C GLY A 92 20.05 -2.44 19.19
N ASP A 93 18.99 -1.63 19.20
CA ASP A 93 17.87 -1.79 20.12
C ASP A 93 16.79 -2.69 19.53
N GLN A 94 16.93 -4.00 19.78
CA GLN A 94 15.95 -5.00 19.37
C GLN A 94 14.59 -4.86 20.08
N THR A 95 14.59 -4.33 21.30
CA THR A 95 13.36 -4.13 22.08
C THR A 95 12.52 -3.05 21.43
N GLU A 96 13.14 -1.96 21.02
CA GLU A 96 12.47 -0.87 20.31
C GLU A 96 11.94 -1.32 18.95
N CYS A 97 12.69 -2.13 18.19
CA CYS A 97 12.18 -2.73 16.95
C CYS A 97 10.88 -3.53 17.17
N GLY A 98 10.83 -4.34 18.23
CA GLY A 98 9.62 -5.10 18.58
C GLY A 98 8.44 -4.21 19.00
N ASN A 99 8.71 -3.12 19.72
CA ASN A 99 7.70 -2.15 20.12
C ASN A 99 7.12 -1.40 18.92
N LEU A 100 7.98 -0.97 17.99
CA LEU A 100 7.60 -0.29 16.75
C LEU A 100 6.73 -1.19 15.88
N LEU A 101 7.05 -2.48 15.74
CA LEU A 101 6.21 -3.43 15.00
C LEU A 101 4.81 -3.55 15.62
N ARG A 102 4.74 -3.76 16.94
CA ARG A 102 3.44 -3.87 17.63
C ARG A 102 2.62 -2.59 17.53
N ALA A 103 3.27 -1.43 17.66
CA ALA A 103 2.62 -0.14 17.50
C ALA A 103 2.09 0.03 16.07
N ASN A 104 2.90 -0.29 15.05
CA ASN A 104 2.50 -0.18 13.65
C ASN A 104 1.33 -1.08 13.30
N LEU A 105 1.30 -2.32 13.79
CA LEU A 105 0.16 -3.23 13.59
C LEU A 105 -1.14 -2.70 14.24
N ARG A 106 -1.04 -2.10 15.43
CA ARG A 106 -2.21 -1.46 16.07
C ARG A 106 -2.70 -0.26 15.26
N VAL A 107 -1.78 0.60 14.80
CA VAL A 107 -2.10 1.75 13.94
C VAL A 107 -2.74 1.26 12.62
N ALA A 108 -2.18 0.23 11.99
CA ALA A 108 -2.73 -0.36 10.77
C ALA A 108 -4.17 -0.89 10.99
N THR A 109 -4.43 -1.52 12.14
CA THR A 109 -5.77 -2.00 12.48
C THR A 109 -6.75 -0.85 12.66
N LEU A 110 -6.37 0.18 13.42
CA LEU A 110 -7.22 1.36 13.67
C LEU A 110 -7.51 2.11 12.37
N LEU A 111 -6.50 2.34 11.55
CA LEU A 111 -6.66 2.99 10.24
C LEU A 111 -7.48 2.13 9.28
N GLY A 112 -7.33 0.81 9.31
CA GLY A 112 -8.14 -0.11 8.53
C GLY A 112 -9.62 -0.03 8.90
N ILE A 113 -9.95 -0.04 10.19
CA ILE A 113 -11.32 0.13 10.68
C ILE A 113 -11.86 1.51 10.27
N ALA A 114 -11.08 2.58 10.45
CA ALA A 114 -11.47 3.92 10.03
C ALA A 114 -11.75 3.99 8.51
N THR A 115 -10.91 3.36 7.69
CA THR A 115 -11.10 3.28 6.23
C THR A 115 -12.39 2.55 5.89
N ILE A 116 -12.71 1.43 6.54
CA ILE A 116 -13.96 0.69 6.33
C ILE A 116 -15.17 1.58 6.66
N LEU A 117 -15.13 2.26 7.80
CA LEU A 117 -16.23 3.15 8.22
C LEU A 117 -16.43 4.31 7.26
N ILE A 118 -15.35 4.99 6.86
CA ILE A 118 -15.41 6.12 5.91
C ILE A 118 -15.93 5.65 4.55
N THR A 119 -15.41 4.53 4.03
CA THR A 119 -15.86 3.96 2.75
C THR A 119 -17.33 3.54 2.84
N GLY A 120 -17.75 2.98 3.97
CA GLY A 120 -19.16 2.65 4.21
C GLY A 120 -20.07 3.89 4.19
N ILE A 121 -19.67 4.99 4.84
CA ILE A 121 -20.42 6.26 4.81
C ILE A 121 -20.49 6.80 3.38
N VAL A 122 -19.40 6.76 2.63
CA VAL A 122 -19.36 7.18 1.22
C VAL A 122 -20.28 6.30 0.38
N GLY A 123 -20.29 4.99 0.60
CA GLY A 123 -21.18 4.05 -0.08
C GLY A 123 -22.66 4.33 0.20
N LEU A 124 -23.02 4.66 1.45
CA LEU A 124 -24.40 5.05 1.80
C LEU A 124 -24.85 6.34 1.12
N ASN A 125 -23.94 7.23 0.79
CA ASN A 125 -24.20 8.50 0.11
C ASN A 125 -23.76 8.48 -1.37
N TYR A 126 -23.75 7.29 -2.00
CA TYR A 126 -23.26 7.10 -3.37
C TYR A 126 -24.02 7.95 -4.39
N ASP A 127 -25.27 8.27 -4.13
CA ASP A 127 -26.12 9.10 -4.99
C ASP A 127 -25.56 10.51 -5.24
N LEU A 128 -24.72 11.02 -4.34
CA LEU A 128 -24.05 12.31 -4.50
C LEU A 128 -23.05 12.33 -5.68
N PHE A 129 -22.62 11.18 -6.16
CA PHE A 129 -21.70 11.08 -7.30
C PHE A 129 -22.40 11.17 -8.66
N GLY A 130 -23.76 11.27 -8.69
CA GLY A 130 -24.52 11.44 -9.94
C GLY A 130 -24.39 10.28 -10.93
N GLN A 131 -24.08 9.07 -10.43
CA GLN A 131 -23.94 7.89 -11.25
C GLN A 131 -25.28 7.25 -11.58
N THR A 132 -25.32 6.47 -12.68
CA THR A 132 -26.51 5.73 -13.07
C THR A 132 -26.85 4.61 -12.07
N GLU A 133 -28.11 4.25 -11.94
CA GLU A 133 -28.55 3.14 -11.08
C GLU A 133 -27.89 1.81 -11.46
N ALA A 134 -27.65 1.58 -12.76
CA ALA A 134 -26.93 0.40 -13.24
C ALA A 134 -25.49 0.35 -12.70
N ASN A 135 -24.78 1.49 -12.68
CA ASN A 135 -23.44 1.58 -12.14
C ASN A 135 -23.43 1.42 -10.61
N LYS A 136 -24.40 1.99 -9.91
CA LYS A 136 -24.57 1.87 -8.47
C LYS A 136 -24.71 0.42 -8.02
N THR A 137 -25.58 -0.35 -8.69
CA THR A 137 -25.82 -1.76 -8.36
C THR A 137 -24.57 -2.65 -8.50
N LEU A 138 -23.65 -2.29 -9.37
CA LEU A 138 -22.38 -3.00 -9.56
C LEU A 138 -21.30 -2.48 -8.62
N THR A 139 -21.22 -1.15 -8.43
CA THR A 139 -20.16 -0.51 -7.64
C THR A 139 -20.28 -0.81 -6.15
N LEU A 140 -21.48 -0.74 -5.56
CA LEU A 140 -21.64 -0.86 -4.10
C LEU A 140 -21.22 -2.23 -3.55
N PRO A 141 -21.62 -3.38 -4.12
CA PRO A 141 -21.16 -4.68 -3.66
C PRO A 141 -19.62 -4.81 -3.80
N PHE A 142 -19.06 -4.35 -4.90
CA PHE A 142 -17.61 -4.39 -5.12
C PHE A 142 -16.88 -3.48 -4.13
N LEU A 143 -17.38 -2.27 -3.89
CA LEU A 143 -16.82 -1.32 -2.93
C LEU A 143 -16.86 -1.88 -1.50
N SER A 144 -17.95 -2.56 -1.12
CA SER A 144 -18.06 -3.20 0.20
C SER A 144 -17.04 -4.33 0.38
N LEU A 145 -16.85 -5.15 -0.65
CA LEU A 145 -15.91 -6.26 -0.61
C LEU A 145 -14.46 -5.77 -0.51
N ILE A 146 -14.08 -4.79 -1.35
CA ILE A 146 -12.72 -4.22 -1.32
C ILE A 146 -12.45 -3.47 -0.02
N SER A 147 -13.47 -2.86 0.59
CA SER A 147 -13.33 -2.17 1.88
C SER A 147 -12.98 -3.12 3.01
N VAL A 148 -13.59 -4.30 3.07
CA VAL A 148 -13.24 -5.32 4.09
C VAL A 148 -11.82 -5.84 3.89
N SER A 149 -11.36 -5.92 2.65
CA SER A 149 -10.00 -6.36 2.31
C SER A 149 -8.91 -5.39 2.78
N VAL A 150 -9.23 -4.17 3.20
CA VAL A 150 -8.24 -3.19 3.66
C VAL A 150 -7.49 -3.66 4.92
N LEU A 151 -8.12 -4.40 5.81
CA LEU A 151 -7.46 -4.87 7.04
C LEU A 151 -6.27 -5.78 6.75
N PRO A 152 -6.41 -6.89 6.00
CA PRO A 152 -5.26 -7.71 5.64
C PRO A 152 -4.25 -6.94 4.76
N ILE A 153 -4.68 -6.03 3.90
CA ILE A 153 -3.79 -5.18 3.10
C ILE A 153 -2.93 -4.29 4.01
N PHE A 154 -3.53 -3.63 4.98
CA PHE A 154 -2.80 -2.74 5.89
C PHE A 154 -1.84 -3.53 6.81
N TRP A 155 -2.21 -4.72 7.26
CA TRP A 155 -1.30 -5.60 7.98
C TRP A 155 -0.12 -6.04 7.12
N PHE A 156 -0.38 -6.39 5.87
CA PHE A 156 0.68 -6.72 4.92
C PHE A 156 1.64 -5.54 4.71
N ILE A 157 1.10 -4.32 4.50
CA ILE A 157 1.93 -3.11 4.34
C ILE A 157 2.72 -2.83 5.62
N ALA A 158 2.14 -3.03 6.81
CA ALA A 158 2.83 -2.84 8.07
C ALA A 158 4.01 -3.81 8.25
N LEU A 159 3.81 -5.08 7.90
CA LEU A 159 4.87 -6.09 7.92
C LEU A 159 5.94 -5.83 6.86
N LYS A 160 5.53 -5.47 5.63
CA LYS A 160 6.45 -5.07 4.56
C LYS A 160 7.32 -3.89 5.00
N SER A 161 6.71 -2.81 5.52
CA SER A 161 7.44 -1.64 6.00
C SER A 161 8.41 -1.96 7.15
N PHE A 162 8.06 -2.93 7.99
CA PHE A 162 8.96 -3.44 9.02
C PHE A 162 10.17 -4.14 8.39
N MET A 163 9.94 -5.03 7.44
CA MET A 163 11.01 -5.75 6.73
C MET A 163 11.93 -4.80 5.96
N ASP A 164 11.36 -3.79 5.30
CA ASP A 164 12.10 -2.76 4.58
C ASP A 164 12.99 -1.93 5.53
N GLY A 165 12.55 -1.73 6.78
CA GLY A 165 13.31 -1.03 7.81
C GLY A 165 14.45 -1.85 8.44
N LEU A 166 14.43 -3.18 8.29
CA LEU A 166 15.49 -4.07 8.79
C LEU A 166 16.71 -4.16 7.85
N GLN A 167 16.60 -3.75 6.59
CA GLN A 167 17.65 -3.73 5.59
C GLN A 167 18.56 -2.50 5.73
#